data_583db14cc19433dd282fd77128f67cbd
#
_entry.id   583db14cc19433dd282fd77128f67cbd
#
_cell.length_a   1.000
_cell.length_b   1.000
_cell.length_c   1.000
_cell.angle_alpha   90.00
_cell.angle_beta   90.00
_cell.angle_gamma   90.00
#
_symmetry.space_group_name_H-M   'P 1'
#
loop_
_entity.id
_entity.type
_entity.pdbx_description
1 polymer ?
#
loop_
_entity_poly.entity_id
_entity_poly.type
_entity_poly.pdbx_seq_one_letter_code
_entity_poly.pdbx_strand_id
1 'polypeptide(L)'
;MSIVGVGIDLVSIPDFAEQVDQPGTVFTETFTPGERRDASDKSSSAARHLAARWAAKEAVIKAWSGSRFAQKPVLPEAIHRDIEVVTDTWGRPKVRLSGEIAQHLAEVTIHVSLTHDGDTAAAVAILEVT
;
A
#
# COMPACT_ATOMS: atom_id res chain seq x y z
N MET A 1 -4.26 24.49 -0.73
CA MET A 1 -3.53 23.24 -0.84
C MET A 1 -2.80 22.94 0.46
N SER A 2 -3.11 21.80 1.08
CA SER A 2 -2.53 21.47 2.38
C SER A 2 -2.19 19.99 2.43
N ILE A 3 -1.04 19.70 3.01
CA ILE A 3 -0.67 18.31 3.35
C ILE A 3 -1.35 17.98 4.67
N VAL A 4 -2.11 16.90 4.70
CA VAL A 4 -2.86 16.49 5.89
C VAL A 4 -2.35 15.21 6.52
N GLY A 5 -1.52 14.45 5.81
CA GLY A 5 -0.96 13.22 6.36
C GLY A 5 0.27 12.78 5.59
N VAL A 6 1.20 12.16 6.32
CA VAL A 6 2.42 11.57 5.75
C VAL A 6 2.61 10.19 6.39
N GLY A 7 2.88 9.20 5.56
CA GLY A 7 3.15 7.85 6.03
C GLY A 7 4.37 7.27 5.34
N ILE A 8 5.11 6.45 6.05
CA ILE A 8 6.26 5.74 5.51
C ILE A 8 6.25 4.32 6.08
N ASP A 9 6.68 3.36 5.27
CA ASP A 9 6.77 1.98 5.72
C ASP A 9 7.99 1.30 5.11
N LEU A 10 8.61 0.43 5.90
CA LEU A 10 9.74 -0.41 5.49
C LEU A 10 9.35 -1.87 5.65
N VAL A 11 9.69 -2.69 4.67
CA VAL A 11 9.36 -4.12 4.68
C VAL A 11 10.62 -4.91 4.38
N SER A 12 10.89 -5.91 5.23
CA SER A 12 11.91 -6.91 4.95
C SER A 12 11.39 -7.86 3.88
N ILE A 13 12.00 -7.87 2.71
CA ILE A 13 11.57 -8.71 1.59
C ILE A 13 11.66 -10.20 1.94
N PRO A 14 12.76 -10.69 2.57
CA PRO A 14 12.81 -12.11 2.95
C PRO A 14 11.70 -12.51 3.93
N ASP A 15 11.44 -11.69 4.95
CA ASP A 15 10.38 -11.97 5.92
C ASP A 15 9.01 -11.97 5.27
N PHE A 16 8.78 -11.01 4.39
CA PHE A 16 7.53 -10.93 3.63
C PHE A 16 7.32 -12.15 2.74
N ALA A 17 8.36 -12.57 2.02
CA ALA A 17 8.29 -13.74 1.14
C ALA A 17 7.93 -14.99 1.93
N GLU A 18 8.52 -15.16 3.12
CA GLU A 18 8.23 -16.28 3.99
C GLU A 18 6.76 -16.29 4.43
N GLN A 19 6.22 -15.14 4.83
CA GLN A 19 4.84 -15.02 5.27
C GLN A 19 3.84 -15.26 4.13
N VAL A 20 4.12 -14.74 2.95
CA VAL A 20 3.22 -14.85 1.79
C VAL A 20 3.08 -16.29 1.31
N ASP A 21 4.11 -17.09 1.50
CA ASP A 21 4.12 -18.50 1.08
C ASP A 21 3.51 -19.45 2.10
N GLN A 22 3.21 -18.98 3.31
CA GLN A 22 2.65 -19.84 4.34
C GLN A 22 1.18 -20.16 4.07
N PRO A 23 0.77 -21.44 4.15
CA PRO A 23 -0.64 -21.82 4.01
C PRO A 23 -1.50 -21.14 5.08
N GLY A 24 -2.69 -20.68 4.70
CA GLY A 24 -3.63 -20.07 5.62
C GLY A 24 -3.34 -18.61 5.97
N THR A 25 -2.31 -18.03 5.38
CA THR A 25 -2.05 -16.60 5.56
C THR A 25 -3.09 -15.76 4.80
N VAL A 26 -3.44 -14.60 5.37
CA VAL A 26 -4.36 -13.65 4.74
C VAL A 26 -3.64 -12.69 3.77
N PHE A 27 -2.33 -12.81 3.63
CA PHE A 27 -1.57 -11.90 2.77
C PHE A 27 -2.05 -11.89 1.33
N THR A 28 -2.38 -13.08 0.79
CA THR A 28 -2.88 -13.16 -0.59
C THR A 28 -4.21 -12.45 -0.75
N GLU A 29 -5.03 -12.41 0.31
CA GLU A 29 -6.33 -11.74 0.28
C GLU A 29 -6.22 -10.22 0.41
N THR A 30 -5.07 -9.72 0.84
CA THR A 30 -4.83 -8.29 0.98
C THR A 30 -4.43 -7.64 -0.34
N PHE A 31 -4.12 -8.44 -1.35
CA PHE A 31 -3.79 -7.97 -2.68
C PHE A 31 -4.95 -8.22 -3.65
N THR A 32 -5.19 -7.25 -4.54
CA THR A 32 -6.23 -7.40 -5.55
C THR A 32 -5.78 -8.38 -6.64
N PRO A 33 -6.72 -8.93 -7.43
CA PRO A 33 -6.32 -9.74 -8.59
C PRO A 33 -5.36 -9.03 -9.54
N GLY A 34 -5.52 -7.71 -9.73
CA GLY A 34 -4.62 -6.92 -10.55
C GLY A 34 -3.21 -6.89 -10.01
N GLU A 35 -3.07 -6.65 -8.71
CA GLU A 35 -1.75 -6.65 -8.05
C GLU A 35 -1.08 -8.02 -8.14
N ARG A 36 -1.85 -9.08 -7.97
CA ARG A 36 -1.32 -10.45 -8.08
C ARG A 36 -0.89 -10.80 -9.49
N ARG A 37 -1.65 -10.37 -10.50
CA ARG A 37 -1.27 -10.56 -11.92
C ARG A 37 0.04 -9.84 -12.24
N ASP A 38 0.15 -8.57 -11.81
CA ASP A 38 1.37 -7.79 -12.04
C ASP A 38 2.58 -8.46 -11.41
N ALA A 39 2.44 -9.01 -10.20
CA ALA A 39 3.52 -9.70 -9.52
C ALA A 39 3.87 -11.02 -10.21
N SER A 40 2.90 -11.77 -10.70
CA SER A 40 3.14 -13.07 -11.35
C SER A 40 3.92 -12.90 -12.65
N ASP A 41 3.73 -11.77 -13.34
CA ASP A 41 4.49 -11.47 -14.56
C ASP A 41 5.97 -11.17 -14.28
N LYS A 42 6.32 -10.94 -13.02
CA LYS A 42 7.70 -10.63 -12.60
C LYS A 42 8.48 -11.84 -12.14
N SER A 43 7.88 -13.02 -12.15
CA SER A 43 8.50 -14.32 -11.83
C SER A 43 9.42 -14.30 -10.60
N SER A 44 10.76 -14.25 -10.80
CA SER A 44 11.74 -14.32 -9.72
C SER A 44 11.71 -13.11 -8.78
N SER A 45 11.04 -12.02 -9.13
CA SER A 45 10.95 -10.81 -8.31
C SER A 45 9.53 -10.58 -7.76
N ALA A 46 8.67 -11.60 -7.80
CA ALA A 46 7.27 -11.47 -7.36
C ALA A 46 7.16 -11.01 -5.90
N ALA A 47 7.94 -11.60 -4.99
CA ALA A 47 7.91 -11.23 -3.57
C ALA A 47 8.34 -9.78 -3.36
N ARG A 48 9.39 -9.34 -4.05
CA ARG A 48 9.85 -7.95 -3.99
C ARG A 48 8.78 -6.99 -4.46
N HIS A 49 8.11 -7.34 -5.55
CA HIS A 49 7.05 -6.55 -6.16
C HIS A 49 5.86 -6.40 -5.20
N LEU A 50 5.43 -7.50 -4.59
CA LEU A 50 4.33 -7.48 -3.61
C LEU A 50 4.73 -6.78 -2.31
N ALA A 51 5.98 -6.95 -1.88
CA ALA A 51 6.47 -6.29 -0.67
C ALA A 51 6.43 -4.77 -0.80
N ALA A 52 6.82 -4.23 -1.96
CA ALA A 52 6.75 -2.79 -2.21
C ALA A 52 5.30 -2.30 -2.21
N ARG A 53 4.37 -3.06 -2.76
CA ARG A 53 2.95 -2.73 -2.74
C ARG A 53 2.38 -2.80 -1.33
N TRP A 54 2.78 -3.79 -0.56
CA TRP A 54 2.40 -3.88 0.85
C TRP A 54 2.85 -2.65 1.62
N ALA A 55 4.11 -2.23 1.41
CA ALA A 55 4.65 -1.02 2.03
C ALA A 55 3.82 0.21 1.66
N ALA A 56 3.38 0.32 0.40
CA ALA A 56 2.54 1.44 -0.04
C ALA A 56 1.19 1.44 0.66
N LYS A 57 0.56 0.28 0.81
CA LYS A 57 -0.72 0.16 1.53
C LYS A 57 -0.58 0.61 2.98
N GLU A 58 0.47 0.13 3.65
CA GLU A 58 0.75 0.50 5.03
C GLU A 58 1.06 2.00 5.16
N ALA A 59 1.80 2.56 4.21
CA ALA A 59 2.13 3.99 4.21
C ALA A 59 0.86 4.85 4.09
N VAL A 60 -0.07 4.46 3.24
CA VAL A 60 -1.36 5.16 3.10
C VAL A 60 -2.15 5.09 4.40
N ILE A 61 -2.21 3.92 5.03
CA ILE A 61 -2.91 3.73 6.29
C ILE A 61 -2.30 4.62 7.38
N LYS A 62 -0.97 4.64 7.47
CA LYS A 62 -0.27 5.50 8.45
C LYS A 62 -0.51 6.98 8.19
N ALA A 63 -0.51 7.40 6.94
CA ALA A 63 -0.77 8.78 6.57
C ALA A 63 -2.18 9.20 6.98
N TRP A 64 -3.17 8.33 6.71
CA TRP A 64 -4.56 8.59 7.08
C TRP A 64 -4.72 8.62 8.59
N SER A 65 -4.19 7.60 9.27
CA SER A 65 -4.27 7.51 10.73
C SER A 65 -3.62 8.72 11.40
N GLY A 66 -2.44 9.12 10.92
CA GLY A 66 -1.73 10.29 11.45
C GLY A 66 -2.49 11.59 11.26
N SER A 67 -3.30 11.69 10.19
CA SER A 67 -4.12 12.88 9.95
C SER A 67 -5.26 13.03 10.97
N ARG A 68 -5.54 12.00 11.74
CA ARG A 68 -6.64 11.95 12.70
C ARG A 68 -6.14 11.98 14.15
N PHE A 69 -5.11 12.75 14.41
CA PHE A 69 -4.55 12.86 15.75
C PHE A 69 -5.63 13.15 16.79
N ALA A 70 -5.62 12.38 17.88
CA ALA A 70 -6.57 12.47 19.00
C ALA A 70 -8.02 12.11 18.64
N GLN A 71 -8.26 11.52 17.47
CA GLN A 71 -9.58 11.06 17.07
C GLN A 71 -9.64 9.53 17.07
N LYS A 72 -10.80 8.98 17.36
CA LYS A 72 -11.01 7.53 17.32
C LYS A 72 -10.75 6.97 15.92
N PRO A 73 -10.12 5.79 15.81
CA PRO A 73 -10.06 5.09 14.52
C PRO A 73 -11.49 4.79 14.03
N VAL A 74 -11.73 4.98 12.73
CA VAL A 74 -13.06 4.76 12.13
C VAL A 74 -13.07 3.66 11.10
N LEU A 75 -11.89 3.16 10.69
CA LEU A 75 -11.79 2.09 9.70
C LEU A 75 -11.37 0.79 10.36
N PRO A 76 -11.83 -0.36 9.85
CA PRO A 76 -11.34 -1.65 10.32
C PRO A 76 -9.86 -1.80 10.02
N GLU A 77 -9.19 -2.69 10.75
CA GLU A 77 -7.75 -2.89 10.57
C GLU A 77 -7.39 -3.49 9.21
N ALA A 78 -8.27 -4.29 8.63
CA ALA A 78 -7.98 -5.06 7.41
C ALA A 78 -8.54 -4.36 6.17
N ILE A 79 -7.96 -3.21 5.81
CA ILE A 79 -8.42 -2.43 4.64
C ILE A 79 -7.44 -2.47 3.47
N HIS A 80 -6.41 -3.31 3.54
CA HIS A 80 -5.33 -3.31 2.54
C HIS A 80 -5.82 -3.60 1.13
N ARG A 81 -6.82 -4.47 0.98
CA ARG A 81 -7.38 -4.79 -0.34
C ARG A 81 -8.07 -3.59 -0.99
N ASP A 82 -8.57 -2.67 -0.18
CA ASP A 82 -9.24 -1.48 -0.66
C ASP A 82 -8.27 -0.36 -1.06
N ILE A 83 -6.98 -0.59 -0.87
CA ILE A 83 -5.91 0.32 -1.27
C ILE A 83 -5.11 -0.39 -2.36
N GLU A 84 -5.54 -0.26 -3.60
CA GLU A 84 -4.90 -0.93 -4.72
C GLU A 84 -3.79 -0.06 -5.29
N VAL A 85 -2.62 -0.66 -5.51
CA VAL A 85 -1.53 0.00 -6.23
C VAL A 85 -1.58 -0.43 -7.68
N VAL A 86 -1.77 0.53 -8.58
CA VAL A 86 -1.74 0.31 -10.02
C VAL A 86 -0.55 1.05 -10.60
N THR A 87 -0.04 0.57 -11.75
CA THR A 87 1.08 1.22 -12.43
C THR A 87 0.70 1.54 -13.87
N ASP A 88 1.30 2.59 -14.41
CA ASP A 88 1.16 2.89 -15.83
C ASP A 88 2.14 2.03 -16.65
N THR A 89 2.16 2.24 -17.97
CA THR A 89 3.04 1.51 -18.88
C THR A 89 4.52 1.67 -18.54
N TRP A 90 4.89 2.78 -17.90
CA TRP A 90 6.28 3.06 -17.51
C TRP A 90 6.58 2.66 -16.07
N GLY A 91 5.64 1.98 -15.38
CA GLY A 91 5.86 1.49 -14.02
C GLY A 91 5.64 2.52 -12.93
N ARG A 92 5.08 3.68 -13.24
CA ARG A 92 4.82 4.71 -12.23
C ARG A 92 3.58 4.34 -11.42
N PRO A 93 3.65 4.38 -10.07
CA PRO A 93 2.56 3.92 -9.23
C PRO A 93 1.48 4.97 -9.00
N LYS A 94 0.28 4.50 -8.76
CA LYS A 94 -0.85 5.30 -8.33
C LYS A 94 -1.71 4.44 -7.41
N VAL A 95 -2.35 5.06 -6.43
CA VAL A 95 -3.28 4.37 -5.54
C VAL A 95 -4.70 4.56 -6.02
N ARG A 96 -5.43 3.46 -6.08
CA ARG A 96 -6.88 3.44 -6.37
C ARG A 96 -7.59 2.91 -5.13
N LEU A 97 -8.51 3.70 -4.60
CA LEU A 97 -9.24 3.35 -3.38
C LEU A 97 -10.61 2.76 -3.71
N SER A 98 -11.08 1.87 -2.84
CA SER A 98 -12.44 1.33 -2.87
C SER A 98 -12.97 1.23 -1.44
N GLY A 99 -14.25 0.84 -1.28
CA GLY A 99 -14.84 0.63 0.03
C GLY A 99 -14.95 1.90 0.88
N GLU A 100 -14.95 1.72 2.19
CA GLU A 100 -15.12 2.84 3.12
C GLU A 100 -13.98 3.85 3.05
N ILE A 101 -12.74 3.39 2.85
CA ILE A 101 -11.60 4.31 2.78
C ILE A 101 -11.74 5.27 1.59
N ALA A 102 -12.33 4.80 0.48
CA ALA A 102 -12.59 5.67 -0.68
C ALA A 102 -13.55 6.80 -0.32
N GLN A 103 -14.52 6.53 0.54
CA GLN A 103 -15.47 7.55 0.99
C GLN A 103 -14.79 8.57 1.91
N HIS A 104 -13.99 8.09 2.85
CA HIS A 104 -13.30 8.97 3.80
C HIS A 104 -12.25 9.85 3.12
N LEU A 105 -11.64 9.39 2.04
CA LEU A 105 -10.58 10.09 1.35
C LEU A 105 -11.01 10.63 -0.03
N ALA A 106 -12.32 10.84 -0.23
CA ALA A 106 -12.87 11.28 -1.52
C ALA A 106 -12.28 12.61 -2.00
N GLU A 107 -11.99 13.52 -1.08
CA GLU A 107 -11.46 14.85 -1.41
C GLU A 107 -9.93 14.94 -1.27
N VAL A 108 -9.28 13.78 -1.10
CA VAL A 108 -7.85 13.70 -0.84
C VAL A 108 -7.12 13.22 -2.08
N THR A 109 -6.05 13.91 -2.44
CA THR A 109 -5.10 13.43 -3.45
C THR A 109 -4.01 12.65 -2.74
N ILE A 110 -3.74 11.44 -3.19
CA ILE A 110 -2.71 10.58 -2.60
C ILE A 110 -1.51 10.54 -3.53
N HIS A 111 -0.36 10.93 -3.00
CA HIS A 111 0.92 10.81 -3.70
C HIS A 111 1.69 9.67 -3.08
N VAL A 112 2.19 8.76 -3.90
CA VAL A 112 2.98 7.61 -3.40
C VAL A 112 4.27 7.49 -4.17
N SER A 113 5.29 6.99 -3.48
CA SER A 113 6.54 6.57 -4.10
C SER A 113 6.98 5.27 -3.44
N LEU A 114 7.38 4.32 -4.26
CA LEU A 114 7.82 3.00 -3.82
C LEU A 114 9.25 2.78 -4.27
N THR A 115 10.03 2.07 -3.45
CA THR A 115 11.39 1.71 -3.80
C THR A 115 11.78 0.40 -3.15
N HIS A 116 12.82 -0.23 -3.67
CA HIS A 116 13.44 -1.36 -3.00
C HIS A 116 14.94 -1.31 -3.26
N ASP A 117 15.69 -1.80 -2.28
CA ASP A 117 17.14 -1.90 -2.38
C ASP A 117 17.59 -3.07 -1.51
N GLY A 118 18.35 -3.99 -2.09
CA GLY A 118 18.76 -5.19 -1.38
C GLY A 118 17.56 -5.97 -0.87
N ASP A 119 17.52 -6.18 0.43
CA ASP A 119 16.48 -6.97 1.10
C ASP A 119 15.32 -6.11 1.63
N THR A 120 15.28 -4.84 1.30
CA THR A 120 14.30 -3.91 1.86
C THR A 120 13.44 -3.27 0.77
N ALA A 121 12.15 -3.24 0.99
CA ALA A 121 11.22 -2.43 0.22
C ALA A 121 10.71 -1.29 1.09
N ALA A 122 10.39 -0.16 0.49
CA ALA A 122 9.91 0.99 1.22
C ALA A 122 8.88 1.75 0.39
N ALA A 123 8.02 2.49 1.08
CA ALA A 123 7.08 3.38 0.41
C ALA A 123 6.81 4.60 1.29
N VAL A 124 6.50 5.70 0.62
CA VAL A 124 6.01 6.91 1.27
C VAL A 124 4.66 7.28 0.65
N ALA A 125 3.75 7.76 1.49
CA ALA A 125 2.46 8.28 1.04
C ALA A 125 2.26 9.67 1.63
N ILE A 126 1.77 10.58 0.81
CA ILE A 126 1.48 11.96 1.22
C ILE A 126 0.03 12.24 0.82
N LEU A 127 -0.76 12.68 1.79
CA LEU A 127 -2.17 13.03 1.57
C LEU A 127 -2.31 14.56 1.50
N GLU A 128 -2.94 15.02 0.43
CA GLU A 128 -3.09 16.44 0.14
C GLU A 128 -4.55 16.77 -0.12
N VAL A 129 -5.00 17.91 0.43
CA VAL A 129 -6.32 18.47 0.13
C VAL A 129 -6.16 19.88 -0.46
N THR A 130 -7.08 20.26 -1.32
CA THR A 130 -7.08 21.60 -1.92
C THR A 130 -7.67 22.66 -1.00
#